data_7aa9a1b1bf74ca449de1a9c4a9f9c817
#
_entry.id   7aa9a1b1bf74ca449de1a9c4a9f9c817
#
_cell.length_a   1.000
_cell.length_b   1.000
_cell.length_c   1.000
_cell.angle_alpha   90.00
_cell.angle_beta   90.00
_cell.angle_gamma   90.00
#
_symmetry.space_group_name_H-M   'P 1'
#
loop_
_entity.id
_entity.type
_entity.pdbx_description
1 polymer ?
#
loop_
_entity_poly.entity_id
_entity_poly.type
_entity_poly.pdbx_seq_one_letter_code
_entity_poly.pdbx_strand_id
1 'polypeptide(L)'
;MSDNKGRGRDRQLQPESSGHGGTPNDESHAEVLRELVAHLRQNRTQLREVWASRIMSARFLTAMTNEEIMAEASSVYDNYLGALETGSIEALEAYARDLSERIIPRGVETHEVVGIVLLLRDVLARSLFSKYGQNQQVLTRVLDAYEPAANRIATTVAVGFVQERERIIRQQQEAIRELSTPVLAVRERLLILPIIGILDPQRARQLTEQLLRGIRINRARVVVMDLTGVPAVDAAVANHLVQTVEAARLVGADVIVTGLAPELAQTLVTIGVDLGKMATVGDLQGGIEEAEKLLGYKVVLVPREERVG
;
A
#
# COMPACT_ATOMS: atom_id res chain seq x y z
N MET A 1 72.49 -10.26 -3.03
CA MET A 1 72.79 -11.70 -2.81
C MET A 1 71.39 -12.34 -2.56
N SER A 2 71.17 -13.30 -3.47
CA SER A 2 70.19 -14.42 -3.46
C SER A 2 68.71 -14.08 -3.50
N ASP A 3 68.16 -14.00 -4.64
CA ASP A 3 67.46 -15.01 -5.47
C ASP A 3 66.74 -16.13 -4.68
N ASN A 4 65.40 -16.13 -4.71
CA ASN A 4 64.70 -17.38 -4.95
C ASN A 4 63.36 -17.15 -5.67
N LYS A 5 63.27 -17.69 -6.88
CA LYS A 5 62.11 -17.84 -7.73
C LYS A 5 61.26 -19.00 -7.19
N GLY A 6 59.96 -18.77 -6.99
CA GLY A 6 58.96 -19.82 -6.69
C GLY A 6 57.74 -19.68 -7.62
N ARG A 7 57.66 -20.59 -8.57
CA ARG A 7 56.70 -20.73 -9.67
C ARG A 7 55.23 -20.72 -9.20
N GLY A 8 54.44 -19.85 -9.80
CA GLY A 8 53.01 -19.93 -9.84
C GLY A 8 52.50 -21.16 -10.60
N ARG A 9 51.53 -21.85 -10.05
CA ARG A 9 50.68 -22.81 -10.76
C ARG A 9 49.35 -22.16 -10.97
N ASP A 10 49.06 -21.81 -12.20
CA ASP A 10 47.74 -21.49 -12.69
C ASP A 10 46.85 -22.74 -12.49
N ARG A 11 45.90 -22.65 -11.57
CA ARG A 11 44.75 -23.56 -11.52
C ARG A 11 43.61 -22.89 -12.28
N GLN A 12 43.38 -23.32 -13.49
CA GLN A 12 42.15 -23.11 -14.26
C GLN A 12 40.98 -23.69 -13.45
N LEU A 13 40.13 -22.81 -12.93
CA LEU A 13 38.81 -23.16 -12.43
C LEU A 13 37.91 -23.43 -13.64
N GLN A 14 37.60 -24.69 -13.87
CA GLN A 14 36.50 -25.11 -14.77
C GLN A 14 35.17 -24.69 -14.13
N PRO A 15 34.21 -24.18 -14.92
CA PRO A 15 32.87 -23.94 -14.41
C PRO A 15 32.19 -25.30 -14.18
N GLU A 16 31.86 -25.59 -12.91
CA GLU A 16 30.98 -26.70 -12.58
C GLU A 16 29.61 -26.42 -13.19
N SER A 17 29.21 -27.29 -14.11
CA SER A 17 27.85 -27.38 -14.62
C SER A 17 26.95 -27.84 -13.48
N SER A 18 26.19 -26.90 -12.88
CA SER A 18 25.13 -27.21 -11.96
C SER A 18 23.97 -27.91 -12.68
N GLY A 19 24.11 -29.24 -12.82
CA GLY A 19 23.00 -30.10 -13.18
C GLY A 19 21.99 -30.09 -12.04
N HIS A 20 20.76 -29.59 -12.28
CA HIS A 20 19.61 -29.79 -11.43
C HIS A 20 19.18 -31.26 -11.52
N GLY A 21 19.89 -32.13 -10.82
CA GLY A 21 19.45 -33.49 -10.55
C GLY A 21 18.63 -33.49 -9.27
N GLY A 22 17.29 -33.55 -9.39
CA GLY A 22 16.42 -33.83 -8.23
C GLY A 22 16.89 -35.10 -7.51
N THR A 23 16.81 -35.13 -6.18
CA THR A 23 17.15 -36.32 -5.42
C THR A 23 16.13 -37.42 -5.70
N PRO A 24 16.49 -38.72 -5.61
CA PRO A 24 15.55 -39.84 -5.81
C PRO A 24 14.30 -39.77 -4.93
N ASN A 25 14.36 -39.01 -3.84
CA ASN A 25 13.23 -38.77 -2.95
C ASN A 25 12.23 -37.74 -3.52
N ASP A 26 12.71 -36.72 -4.28
CA ASP A 26 11.88 -35.70 -4.90
C ASP A 26 11.03 -36.27 -6.04
N GLU A 27 11.59 -37.18 -6.85
CA GLU A 27 10.85 -37.88 -7.92
C GLU A 27 9.75 -38.77 -7.34
N SER A 28 10.01 -39.46 -6.23
CA SER A 28 9.03 -40.30 -5.53
C SER A 28 7.89 -39.45 -4.94
N HIS A 29 8.17 -38.28 -4.38
CA HIS A 29 7.15 -37.39 -3.86
C HIS A 29 6.29 -36.77 -4.97
N ALA A 30 6.89 -36.40 -6.10
CA ALA A 30 6.15 -35.87 -7.25
C ALA A 30 5.18 -36.89 -7.86
N GLU A 31 5.54 -38.17 -7.85
CA GLU A 31 4.65 -39.24 -8.33
C GLU A 31 3.46 -39.45 -7.37
N VAL A 32 3.71 -39.47 -6.07
CA VAL A 32 2.67 -39.56 -5.04
C VAL A 32 1.71 -38.37 -5.11
N LEU A 33 2.24 -37.15 -5.31
CA LEU A 33 1.41 -35.96 -5.47
C LEU A 33 0.52 -36.02 -6.73
N ARG A 34 1.02 -36.56 -7.84
CA ARG A 34 0.21 -36.73 -9.06
C ARG A 34 -0.95 -37.71 -8.84
N GLU A 35 -0.72 -38.87 -8.20
CA GLU A 35 -1.81 -39.81 -7.87
C GLU A 35 -2.84 -39.19 -6.93
N LEU A 36 -2.37 -38.42 -5.93
CA LEU A 36 -3.20 -37.70 -4.99
C LEU A 36 -4.07 -36.65 -5.71
N VAL A 37 -3.48 -35.83 -6.57
CA VAL A 37 -4.23 -34.83 -7.36
C VAL A 37 -5.26 -35.50 -8.28
N ALA A 38 -4.93 -36.61 -8.89
CA ALA A 38 -5.90 -37.38 -9.68
C ALA A 38 -7.13 -37.81 -8.86
N HIS A 39 -6.90 -38.30 -7.62
CA HIS A 39 -8.00 -38.63 -6.70
C HIS A 39 -8.83 -37.39 -6.30
N LEU A 40 -8.18 -36.28 -5.98
CA LEU A 40 -8.86 -35.05 -5.58
C LEU A 40 -9.66 -34.47 -6.75
N ARG A 41 -9.15 -34.53 -7.98
CA ARG A 41 -9.89 -34.15 -9.21
C ARG A 41 -11.11 -35.01 -9.44
N GLN A 42 -11.00 -36.31 -9.23
CA GLN A 42 -12.12 -37.26 -9.39
C GLN A 42 -13.27 -36.95 -8.42
N ASN A 43 -12.96 -36.47 -7.23
CA ASN A 43 -13.93 -36.12 -6.18
C ASN A 43 -14.20 -34.60 -6.09
N ARG A 44 -13.81 -33.83 -7.12
CA ARG A 44 -13.85 -32.36 -7.14
C ARG A 44 -15.18 -31.77 -6.70
N THR A 45 -16.28 -32.22 -7.27
CA THR A 45 -17.61 -31.65 -6.98
C THR A 45 -17.97 -31.83 -5.51
N GLN A 46 -17.85 -33.04 -4.99
CA GLN A 46 -18.17 -33.34 -3.59
C GLN A 46 -17.28 -32.56 -2.61
N LEU A 47 -15.96 -32.54 -2.83
CA LEU A 47 -15.02 -31.89 -1.91
C LEU A 47 -15.21 -30.37 -1.92
N ARG A 48 -15.48 -29.78 -3.08
CA ARG A 48 -15.78 -28.35 -3.20
C ARG A 48 -17.08 -27.98 -2.46
N GLU A 49 -18.14 -28.77 -2.61
CA GLU A 49 -19.40 -28.53 -1.90
C GLU A 49 -19.24 -28.64 -0.39
N VAL A 50 -18.54 -29.67 0.10
CA VAL A 50 -18.20 -29.80 1.53
C VAL A 50 -17.43 -28.61 2.02
N TRP A 51 -16.43 -28.16 1.27
CA TRP A 51 -15.63 -27.00 1.64
C TRP A 51 -16.44 -25.71 1.68
N ALA A 52 -17.22 -25.40 0.62
CA ALA A 52 -18.10 -24.25 0.58
C ALA A 52 -19.12 -24.24 1.73
N SER A 53 -19.71 -25.39 2.03
CA SER A 53 -20.60 -25.53 3.19
C SER A 53 -19.93 -25.19 4.51
N ARG A 54 -18.66 -25.57 4.69
CA ARG A 54 -17.88 -25.23 5.88
C ARG A 54 -17.54 -23.75 5.97
N ILE A 55 -17.21 -23.10 4.84
CA ILE A 55 -17.00 -21.65 4.78
C ILE A 55 -18.25 -20.92 5.27
N MET A 56 -19.42 -21.28 4.75
CA MET A 56 -20.70 -20.71 5.15
C MET A 56 -21.02 -20.99 6.62
N SER A 57 -20.77 -22.20 7.11
CA SER A 57 -21.01 -22.58 8.51
C SER A 57 -20.09 -21.83 9.48
N ALA A 58 -18.87 -21.52 9.07
CA ALA A 58 -17.91 -20.72 9.82
C ALA A 58 -18.22 -19.21 9.78
N ARG A 59 -19.25 -18.80 9.00
CA ARG A 59 -19.61 -17.40 8.75
C ARG A 59 -18.45 -16.57 8.18
N PHE A 60 -17.62 -17.19 7.34
CA PHE A 60 -16.62 -16.48 6.56
C PHE A 60 -17.25 -15.93 5.28
N LEU A 61 -16.67 -14.86 4.76
CA LEU A 61 -17.11 -14.18 3.53
C LEU A 61 -18.58 -13.72 3.59
N THR A 62 -19.01 -13.22 4.74
CA THR A 62 -20.42 -12.76 4.94
C THR A 62 -20.82 -11.62 4.00
N ALA A 63 -19.85 -10.92 3.41
CA ALA A 63 -20.05 -9.89 2.39
C ALA A 63 -20.29 -10.45 0.97
N MET A 64 -20.27 -11.77 0.80
CA MET A 64 -20.47 -12.45 -0.48
C MET A 64 -21.74 -13.30 -0.45
N THR A 65 -22.39 -13.45 -1.60
CA THR A 65 -23.52 -14.36 -1.76
C THR A 65 -23.05 -15.81 -1.83
N ASN A 66 -23.95 -16.75 -1.55
CA ASN A 66 -23.64 -18.18 -1.67
C ASN A 66 -23.19 -18.58 -3.08
N GLU A 67 -23.75 -17.95 -4.12
CA GLU A 67 -23.37 -18.19 -5.50
C GLU A 67 -21.94 -17.71 -5.79
N GLU A 68 -21.57 -16.52 -5.29
CA GLU A 68 -20.21 -15.99 -5.38
C GLU A 68 -19.21 -16.88 -4.64
N ILE A 69 -19.54 -17.34 -3.42
CA ILE A 69 -18.68 -18.27 -2.65
C ILE A 69 -18.48 -19.57 -3.43
N MET A 70 -19.51 -20.13 -4.04
CA MET A 70 -19.42 -21.35 -4.82
C MET A 70 -18.60 -21.19 -6.11
N ALA A 71 -18.72 -20.05 -6.78
CA ALA A 71 -17.94 -19.73 -7.97
C ALA A 71 -16.45 -19.59 -7.63
N GLU A 72 -16.12 -18.80 -6.62
CA GLU A 72 -14.73 -18.62 -6.15
C GLU A 72 -14.14 -19.93 -5.61
N ALA A 73 -14.92 -20.73 -4.88
CA ALA A 73 -14.49 -22.03 -4.40
C ALA A 73 -14.05 -22.97 -5.54
N SER A 74 -14.68 -22.85 -6.70
CA SER A 74 -14.26 -23.64 -7.87
C SER A 74 -12.87 -23.23 -8.38
N SER A 75 -12.66 -21.94 -8.53
CA SER A 75 -11.39 -21.38 -9.02
C SER A 75 -10.25 -21.59 -8.02
N VAL A 76 -10.50 -21.36 -6.71
CA VAL A 76 -9.50 -21.60 -5.66
C VAL A 76 -9.11 -23.08 -5.61
N TYR A 77 -10.10 -23.98 -5.68
CA TYR A 77 -9.85 -25.42 -5.65
C TYR A 77 -8.96 -25.86 -6.80
N ASP A 78 -9.26 -25.42 -8.02
CA ASP A 78 -8.51 -25.78 -9.21
C ASP A 78 -7.07 -25.25 -9.19
N ASN A 79 -6.88 -24.00 -8.76
CA ASN A 79 -5.53 -23.41 -8.56
C ASN A 79 -4.74 -24.11 -7.45
N TYR A 80 -5.40 -24.51 -6.37
CA TYR A 80 -4.78 -25.29 -5.29
C TYR A 80 -4.26 -26.64 -5.80
N LEU A 81 -5.09 -27.38 -6.57
CA LEU A 81 -4.68 -28.65 -7.15
C LEU A 81 -3.56 -28.48 -8.17
N GLY A 82 -3.61 -27.43 -8.98
CA GLY A 82 -2.54 -27.09 -9.92
C GLY A 82 -1.20 -26.87 -9.22
N ALA A 83 -1.20 -26.14 -8.09
CA ALA A 83 0.00 -25.91 -7.29
C ALA A 83 0.52 -27.20 -6.63
N LEU A 84 -0.37 -28.09 -6.17
CA LEU A 84 0.03 -29.41 -5.66
C LEU A 84 0.68 -30.29 -6.75
N GLU A 85 0.13 -30.27 -7.96
CA GLU A 85 0.59 -31.13 -9.06
C GLU A 85 1.93 -30.69 -9.64
N THR A 86 2.07 -29.36 -9.85
CA THR A 86 3.25 -28.80 -10.54
C THR A 86 4.37 -28.41 -9.58
N GLY A 87 4.06 -28.24 -8.28
CA GLY A 87 4.96 -27.63 -7.31
C GLY A 87 5.22 -26.14 -7.55
N SER A 88 4.68 -25.56 -8.66
CA SER A 88 4.74 -24.11 -8.93
C SER A 88 3.64 -23.40 -8.18
N ILE A 89 4.00 -22.33 -7.47
CA ILE A 89 3.06 -21.46 -6.76
C ILE A 89 2.78 -20.15 -7.50
N GLU A 90 3.45 -19.89 -8.62
CA GLU A 90 3.34 -18.63 -9.38
C GLU A 90 1.91 -18.35 -9.86
N ALA A 91 1.25 -19.37 -10.42
CA ALA A 91 -0.15 -19.26 -10.85
C ALA A 91 -1.10 -19.04 -9.68
N LEU A 92 -0.82 -19.70 -8.55
CA LEU A 92 -1.59 -19.52 -7.31
C LEU A 92 -1.38 -18.13 -6.71
N GLU A 93 -0.15 -17.62 -6.73
CA GLU A 93 0.16 -16.25 -6.26
C GLU A 93 -0.55 -15.20 -7.12
N ALA A 94 -0.51 -15.35 -8.45
CA ALA A 94 -1.20 -14.44 -9.37
C ALA A 94 -2.71 -14.45 -9.13
N TYR A 95 -3.30 -15.64 -8.98
CA TYR A 95 -4.71 -15.80 -8.67
C TYR A 95 -5.07 -15.22 -7.29
N ALA A 96 -4.26 -15.51 -6.26
CA ALA A 96 -4.48 -15.01 -4.90
C ALA A 96 -4.43 -13.48 -4.85
N ARG A 97 -3.57 -12.84 -5.64
CA ARG A 97 -3.50 -11.38 -5.76
C ARG A 97 -4.77 -10.81 -6.40
N ASP A 98 -5.17 -11.35 -7.56
CA ASP A 98 -6.40 -10.92 -8.26
C ASP A 98 -7.64 -11.09 -7.36
N LEU A 99 -7.75 -12.23 -6.67
CA LEU A 99 -8.82 -12.47 -5.72
C LEU A 99 -8.78 -11.45 -4.57
N SER A 100 -7.60 -11.17 -4.00
CA SER A 100 -7.42 -10.23 -2.90
C SER A 100 -7.86 -8.82 -3.28
N GLU A 101 -7.51 -8.35 -4.49
CA GLU A 101 -7.97 -7.03 -5.00
C GLU A 101 -9.49 -6.92 -5.05
N ARG A 102 -10.21 -8.02 -5.29
CA ARG A 102 -11.67 -8.07 -5.37
C ARG A 102 -12.35 -8.18 -4.01
N ILE A 103 -11.76 -8.92 -3.06
CA ILE A 103 -12.42 -9.22 -1.79
C ILE A 103 -12.05 -8.27 -0.64
N ILE A 104 -10.83 -7.69 -0.64
CA ILE A 104 -10.40 -6.73 0.39
C ILE A 104 -11.33 -5.51 0.48
N PRO A 105 -11.73 -4.86 -0.65
CA PRO A 105 -12.66 -3.73 -0.60
C PRO A 105 -14.05 -4.08 -0.06
N ARG A 106 -14.42 -5.37 -0.10
CA ARG A 106 -15.69 -5.88 0.45
C ARG A 106 -15.63 -6.13 1.96
N GLY A 107 -14.49 -5.85 2.62
CA GLY A 107 -14.33 -6.00 4.05
C GLY A 107 -13.91 -7.39 4.52
N VAL A 108 -13.47 -8.28 3.61
CA VAL A 108 -12.95 -9.60 3.99
C VAL A 108 -11.67 -9.43 4.81
N GLU A 109 -11.63 -10.09 5.96
CA GLU A 109 -10.52 -9.98 6.91
C GLU A 109 -9.47 -11.08 6.70
N THR A 110 -8.24 -10.81 7.16
CA THR A 110 -7.11 -11.75 7.03
C THR A 110 -7.41 -13.10 7.68
N HIS A 111 -8.08 -13.11 8.84
CA HIS A 111 -8.41 -14.34 9.54
C HIS A 111 -9.40 -15.22 8.76
N GLU A 112 -10.30 -14.63 7.97
CA GLU A 112 -11.24 -15.36 7.12
C GLU A 112 -10.49 -16.08 6.00
N VAL A 113 -9.57 -15.39 5.30
CA VAL A 113 -8.78 -15.99 4.20
C VAL A 113 -7.92 -17.14 4.72
N VAL A 114 -7.23 -16.94 5.84
CA VAL A 114 -6.44 -18.01 6.48
C VAL A 114 -7.35 -19.18 6.87
N GLY A 115 -8.49 -18.89 7.49
CA GLY A 115 -9.48 -19.91 7.88
C GLY A 115 -9.99 -20.71 6.67
N ILE A 116 -10.28 -20.05 5.56
CA ILE A 116 -10.78 -20.67 4.32
C ILE A 116 -9.75 -21.65 3.74
N VAL A 117 -8.47 -21.26 3.69
CA VAL A 117 -7.38 -22.13 3.20
C VAL A 117 -7.18 -23.32 4.12
N LEU A 118 -7.23 -23.11 5.45
CA LEU A 118 -7.13 -24.20 6.42
C LEU A 118 -8.31 -25.16 6.37
N LEU A 119 -9.54 -24.64 6.11
CA LEU A 119 -10.71 -25.48 5.88
C LEU A 119 -10.57 -26.36 4.63
N LEU A 120 -10.01 -25.79 3.54
CA LEU A 120 -9.73 -26.59 2.32
C LEU A 120 -8.75 -27.70 2.64
N ARG A 121 -7.61 -27.37 3.28
CA ARG A 121 -6.60 -28.33 3.70
C ARG A 121 -7.23 -29.47 4.54
N ASP A 122 -8.08 -29.16 5.53
CA ASP A 122 -8.76 -30.18 6.36
C ASP A 122 -9.70 -31.06 5.52
N VAL A 123 -10.48 -30.48 4.61
CA VAL A 123 -11.37 -31.25 3.73
C VAL A 123 -10.57 -32.22 2.86
N LEU A 124 -9.47 -31.77 2.27
CA LEU A 124 -8.62 -32.59 1.44
C LEU A 124 -7.92 -33.70 2.26
N ALA A 125 -7.35 -33.35 3.42
CA ALA A 125 -6.72 -34.32 4.31
C ALA A 125 -7.70 -35.45 4.73
N ARG A 126 -8.95 -35.09 5.08
CA ARG A 126 -10.00 -36.10 5.42
C ARG A 126 -10.31 -37.01 4.23
N SER A 127 -10.34 -36.50 3.02
CA SER A 127 -10.51 -37.32 1.82
C SER A 127 -9.38 -38.33 1.66
N LEU A 128 -8.13 -37.92 1.92
CA LEU A 128 -6.95 -38.78 1.88
C LEU A 128 -6.99 -39.86 2.98
N PHE A 129 -7.34 -39.49 4.20
CA PHE A 129 -7.55 -40.44 5.29
C PHE A 129 -8.65 -41.47 4.96
N SER A 130 -9.75 -41.05 4.33
CA SER A 130 -10.81 -41.96 3.93
C SER A 130 -10.35 -42.95 2.87
N LYS A 131 -9.52 -42.51 1.92
CA LYS A 131 -9.02 -43.37 0.84
C LYS A 131 -7.92 -44.33 1.27
N TYR A 132 -6.93 -43.81 2.04
CA TYR A 132 -5.69 -44.52 2.32
C TYR A 132 -5.59 -45.04 3.76
N GLY A 133 -6.57 -44.76 4.64
CA GLY A 133 -6.53 -45.10 6.05
C GLY A 133 -6.44 -46.59 6.37
N GLN A 134 -6.82 -47.47 5.45
CA GLN A 134 -6.69 -48.93 5.61
C GLN A 134 -5.24 -49.43 5.52
N ASN A 135 -4.32 -48.61 4.93
CA ASN A 135 -2.91 -48.96 4.79
C ASN A 135 -2.05 -47.82 5.38
N GLN A 136 -1.57 -48.06 6.61
CA GLN A 136 -0.80 -47.04 7.35
C GLN A 136 0.48 -46.60 6.62
N GLN A 137 1.18 -47.55 5.95
CA GLN A 137 2.42 -47.23 5.25
C GLN A 137 2.13 -46.30 4.01
N VAL A 138 1.06 -46.58 3.27
CA VAL A 138 0.65 -45.74 2.15
C VAL A 138 0.18 -44.39 2.65
N LEU A 139 -0.64 -44.36 3.70
CA LEU A 139 -1.12 -43.10 4.28
C LEU A 139 0.03 -42.21 4.75
N THR A 140 1.03 -42.78 5.47
CA THR A 140 2.21 -42.03 5.91
C THR A 140 2.92 -41.41 4.70
N ARG A 141 3.21 -42.18 3.65
CA ARG A 141 3.87 -41.68 2.44
C ARG A 141 3.07 -40.57 1.75
N VAL A 142 1.74 -40.71 1.69
CA VAL A 142 0.86 -39.69 1.12
C VAL A 142 0.87 -38.41 1.94
N LEU A 143 0.84 -38.51 3.25
CA LEU A 143 0.88 -37.33 4.14
C LEU A 143 2.25 -36.66 4.11
N ASP A 144 3.34 -37.42 4.07
CA ASP A 144 4.70 -36.88 3.97
C ASP A 144 4.91 -36.06 2.69
N ALA A 145 4.24 -36.43 1.60
CA ALA A 145 4.25 -35.65 0.36
C ALA A 145 3.26 -34.47 0.37
N TYR A 146 2.06 -34.68 0.94
CA TYR A 146 0.98 -33.68 0.93
C TYR A 146 1.23 -32.53 1.90
N GLU A 147 1.59 -32.82 3.16
CA GLU A 147 1.65 -31.80 4.22
C GLU A 147 2.63 -30.66 3.93
N PRO A 148 3.88 -30.91 3.47
CA PRO A 148 4.79 -29.82 3.11
C PRO A 148 4.26 -28.96 1.97
N ALA A 149 3.67 -29.56 0.94
CA ALA A 149 3.10 -28.85 -0.21
C ALA A 149 1.88 -27.99 0.23
N ALA A 150 0.96 -28.59 0.98
CA ALA A 150 -0.22 -27.90 1.52
C ALA A 150 0.15 -26.73 2.45
N ASN A 151 1.16 -26.91 3.30
CA ASN A 151 1.66 -25.84 4.16
C ASN A 151 2.27 -24.70 3.37
N ARG A 152 3.07 -25.02 2.35
CA ARG A 152 3.65 -24.02 1.46
C ARG A 152 2.58 -23.20 0.75
N ILE A 153 1.55 -23.85 0.20
CA ILE A 153 0.40 -23.19 -0.42
C ILE A 153 -0.32 -22.28 0.57
N ALA A 154 -0.65 -22.79 1.76
CA ALA A 154 -1.34 -22.02 2.79
C ALA A 154 -0.55 -20.77 3.21
N THR A 155 0.75 -20.91 3.41
CA THR A 155 1.64 -19.80 3.77
C THR A 155 1.70 -18.78 2.64
N THR A 156 1.86 -19.23 1.39
CA THR A 156 1.91 -18.34 0.22
C THR A 156 0.64 -17.51 0.09
N VAL A 157 -0.52 -18.15 0.20
CA VAL A 157 -1.81 -17.42 0.10
C VAL A 157 -1.97 -16.43 1.26
N ALA A 158 -1.65 -16.84 2.49
CA ALA A 158 -1.77 -15.97 3.65
C ALA A 158 -0.84 -14.75 3.55
N VAL A 159 0.43 -14.96 3.20
CA VAL A 159 1.42 -13.88 3.04
C VAL A 159 1.03 -12.96 1.89
N GLY A 160 0.62 -13.52 0.74
CA GLY A 160 0.19 -12.75 -0.42
C GLY A 160 -1.01 -11.85 -0.10
N PHE A 161 -1.99 -12.36 0.64
CA PHE A 161 -3.14 -11.56 1.07
C PHE A 161 -2.75 -10.40 2.01
N VAL A 162 -1.87 -10.66 2.97
CA VAL A 162 -1.38 -9.61 3.88
C VAL A 162 -0.62 -8.54 3.13
N GLN A 163 0.28 -8.92 2.21
CA GLN A 163 1.05 -7.98 1.40
C GLN A 163 0.15 -7.11 0.51
N GLU A 164 -0.87 -7.71 -0.09
CA GLU A 164 -1.82 -6.99 -0.93
C GLU A 164 -2.67 -6.00 -0.11
N ARG A 165 -3.13 -6.42 1.07
CA ARG A 165 -3.85 -5.54 1.99
C ARG A 165 -2.99 -4.34 2.42
N GLU A 166 -1.72 -4.58 2.75
CA GLU A 166 -0.78 -3.50 3.09
C GLU A 166 -0.53 -2.56 1.90
N ARG A 167 -0.48 -3.10 0.67
CA ARG A 167 -0.35 -2.30 -0.55
C ARG A 167 -1.54 -1.37 -0.73
N ILE A 168 -2.77 -1.90 -0.60
CA ILE A 168 -4.00 -1.11 -0.70
C ILE A 168 -4.06 -0.03 0.38
N ILE A 169 -3.73 -0.37 1.63
CA ILE A 169 -3.71 0.61 2.73
C ILE A 169 -2.70 1.73 2.44
N ARG A 170 -1.50 1.39 1.97
CA ARG A 170 -0.50 2.40 1.60
C ARG A 170 -0.99 3.31 0.48
N GLN A 171 -1.61 2.77 -0.56
CA GLN A 171 -2.18 3.56 -1.65
C GLN A 171 -3.29 4.51 -1.17
N GLN A 172 -4.17 4.04 -0.28
CA GLN A 172 -5.21 4.89 0.31
C GLN A 172 -4.61 6.01 1.16
N GLN A 173 -3.58 5.70 1.96
CA GLN A 173 -2.88 6.71 2.76
C GLN A 173 -2.15 7.74 1.89
N GLU A 174 -1.56 7.31 0.78
CA GLU A 174 -0.92 8.21 -0.19
C GLU A 174 -1.96 9.14 -0.84
N ALA A 175 -3.07 8.59 -1.30
CA ALA A 175 -4.17 9.38 -1.87
C ALA A 175 -4.74 10.40 -0.87
N ILE A 176 -4.92 10.01 0.40
CA ILE A 176 -5.32 10.93 1.46
C ILE A 176 -4.27 12.03 1.68
N ARG A 177 -2.99 11.69 1.64
CA ARG A 177 -1.90 12.67 1.76
C ARG A 177 -1.86 13.65 0.59
N GLU A 178 -2.09 13.19 -0.63
CA GLU A 178 -2.15 14.04 -1.82
C GLU A 178 -3.33 15.03 -1.76
N LEU A 179 -4.47 14.60 -1.23
CA LEU A 179 -5.67 15.44 -1.05
C LEU A 179 -5.56 16.40 0.14
N SER A 180 -4.62 16.17 1.06
CA SER A 180 -4.61 16.84 2.38
C SER A 180 -4.15 18.28 2.37
N THR A 181 -3.62 18.82 1.24
CA THR A 181 -3.18 20.23 1.18
C THR A 181 -3.24 20.77 -0.26
N PRO A 182 -4.45 20.99 -0.80
CA PRO A 182 -4.58 21.54 -2.14
C PRO A 182 -4.10 23.00 -2.16
N VAL A 183 -3.23 23.34 -3.13
CA VAL A 183 -2.95 24.73 -3.47
C VAL A 183 -4.16 25.25 -4.25
N LEU A 184 -4.90 26.18 -3.66
CA LEU A 184 -6.15 26.69 -4.22
C LEU A 184 -5.90 27.97 -5.02
N ALA A 185 -6.25 27.99 -6.30
CA ALA A 185 -6.29 29.21 -7.10
C ALA A 185 -7.63 29.92 -6.83
N VAL A 186 -7.57 31.02 -6.08
CA VAL A 186 -8.76 31.78 -5.66
C VAL A 186 -9.09 32.89 -6.62
N ARG A 187 -8.08 33.55 -7.13
CA ARG A 187 -8.16 34.62 -8.14
C ARG A 187 -6.97 34.54 -9.10
N GLU A 188 -7.00 35.27 -10.16
CA GLU A 188 -5.84 35.43 -11.03
C GLU A 188 -4.64 35.89 -10.23
N ARG A 189 -3.52 35.15 -10.27
CA ARG A 189 -2.26 35.41 -9.56
C ARG A 189 -2.32 35.30 -8.04
N LEU A 190 -3.43 34.81 -7.45
CA LEU A 190 -3.58 34.59 -6.01
C LEU A 190 -3.82 33.11 -5.72
N LEU A 191 -2.93 32.53 -4.91
CA LEU A 191 -3.08 31.19 -4.36
C LEU A 191 -3.33 31.24 -2.87
N ILE A 192 -4.07 30.25 -2.38
CA ILE A 192 -4.16 29.93 -0.94
C ILE A 192 -3.60 28.54 -0.74
N LEU A 193 -2.74 28.40 0.28
CA LEU A 193 -2.20 27.14 0.77
C LEU A 193 -2.69 26.92 2.22
N PRO A 194 -3.83 26.24 2.44
CA PRO A 194 -4.29 25.92 3.78
C PRO A 194 -3.51 24.73 4.32
N ILE A 195 -2.87 24.87 5.47
CA ILE A 195 -2.13 23.79 6.13
C ILE A 195 -2.93 23.35 7.36
N ILE A 196 -3.41 22.08 7.35
CA ILE A 196 -4.29 21.54 8.37
C ILE A 196 -3.67 20.28 8.99
N GLY A 197 -3.70 20.19 10.32
CA GLY A 197 -3.24 19.03 11.06
C GLY A 197 -1.74 19.00 11.34
N ILE A 198 -1.23 17.83 11.72
CA ILE A 198 0.18 17.66 12.11
C ILE A 198 1.06 17.80 10.87
N LEU A 199 2.09 18.62 10.99
CA LEU A 199 3.08 18.86 9.94
C LEU A 199 4.40 18.19 10.35
N ASP A 200 4.76 17.12 9.63
CA ASP A 200 6.05 16.45 9.74
C ASP A 200 7.04 16.93 8.65
N PRO A 201 8.34 16.61 8.75
CA PRO A 201 9.33 17.06 7.77
C PRO A 201 9.10 16.55 6.34
N GLN A 202 8.47 15.39 6.17
CA GLN A 202 8.14 14.84 4.85
C GLN A 202 7.00 15.64 4.22
N ARG A 203 5.96 15.89 4.98
CA ARG A 203 4.81 16.68 4.55
C ARG A 203 5.21 18.14 4.25
N ALA A 204 6.10 18.73 5.06
CA ALA A 204 6.63 20.07 4.81
C ALA A 204 7.35 20.16 3.44
N ARG A 205 8.15 19.16 3.07
CA ARG A 205 8.79 19.09 1.76
C ARG A 205 7.78 18.98 0.62
N GLN A 206 6.79 18.11 0.76
CA GLN A 206 5.71 17.95 -0.25
C GLN A 206 4.93 19.24 -0.45
N LEU A 207 4.62 19.97 0.63
CA LEU A 207 3.98 21.28 0.57
C LEU A 207 4.81 22.29 -0.23
N THR A 208 6.12 22.33 0.00
CA THR A 208 7.02 23.19 -0.75
C THR A 208 6.96 22.88 -2.25
N GLU A 209 7.07 21.62 -2.63
CA GLU A 209 7.02 21.19 -4.03
C GLU A 209 5.67 21.53 -4.68
N GLN A 210 4.56 21.25 -4.00
CA GLN A 210 3.22 21.56 -4.50
C GLN A 210 3.02 23.07 -4.65
N LEU A 211 3.46 23.87 -3.67
CA LEU A 211 3.39 25.32 -3.73
C LEU A 211 4.17 25.88 -4.92
N LEU A 212 5.43 25.51 -5.06
CA LEU A 212 6.28 25.99 -6.16
C LEU A 212 5.71 25.59 -7.55
N ARG A 213 5.17 24.37 -7.65
CA ARG A 213 4.45 23.94 -8.86
C ARG A 213 3.19 24.76 -9.10
N GLY A 214 2.39 25.02 -8.05
CA GLY A 214 1.18 25.84 -8.10
C GLY A 214 1.48 27.27 -8.54
N ILE A 215 2.51 27.90 -7.97
CA ILE A 215 2.98 29.25 -8.35
C ILE A 215 3.29 29.31 -9.85
N ARG A 216 4.04 28.34 -10.35
CA ARG A 216 4.44 28.30 -11.76
C ARG A 216 3.25 28.09 -12.70
N ILE A 217 2.35 27.14 -12.41
CA ILE A 217 1.20 26.81 -13.24
C ILE A 217 0.23 27.99 -13.33
N ASN A 218 -0.08 28.61 -12.17
CA ASN A 218 -1.06 29.69 -12.07
C ASN A 218 -0.44 31.07 -12.24
N ARG A 219 0.88 31.18 -12.51
CA ARG A 219 1.63 32.44 -12.59
C ARG A 219 1.34 33.33 -11.38
N ALA A 220 1.27 32.72 -10.20
CA ALA A 220 0.90 33.40 -8.98
C ALA A 220 1.96 34.44 -8.61
N ARG A 221 1.51 35.57 -8.11
CA ARG A 221 2.34 36.66 -7.55
C ARG A 221 2.21 36.76 -6.04
N VAL A 222 1.09 36.29 -5.49
CA VAL A 222 0.85 36.28 -4.05
C VAL A 222 0.31 34.92 -3.64
N VAL A 223 0.79 34.43 -2.52
CA VAL A 223 0.33 33.21 -1.85
C VAL A 223 -0.08 33.55 -0.43
N VAL A 224 -1.27 33.16 -0.03
CA VAL A 224 -1.68 33.19 1.39
C VAL A 224 -1.47 31.79 1.96
N MET A 225 -0.53 31.64 2.87
CA MET A 225 -0.24 30.41 3.59
C MET A 225 -0.97 30.44 4.94
N ASP A 226 -2.01 29.63 5.07
CA ASP A 226 -2.82 29.62 6.30
C ASP A 226 -2.43 28.47 7.22
N LEU A 227 -1.98 28.80 8.42
CA LEU A 227 -1.50 27.90 9.47
C LEU A 227 -2.53 27.74 10.61
N THR A 228 -3.75 28.26 10.46
CA THR A 228 -4.79 28.18 11.52
C THR A 228 -5.05 26.75 12.00
N GLY A 229 -4.91 25.78 11.10
CA GLY A 229 -5.12 24.35 11.40
C GLY A 229 -3.90 23.61 11.92
N VAL A 230 -2.79 24.28 12.20
CA VAL A 230 -1.53 23.66 12.66
C VAL A 230 -1.38 23.82 14.17
N PRO A 231 -1.50 22.75 14.98
CA PRO A 231 -1.54 22.88 16.44
C PRO A 231 -0.18 23.23 17.05
N ALA A 232 0.90 22.63 16.57
CA ALA A 232 2.27 22.87 16.99
C ALA A 232 3.24 22.30 15.96
N VAL A 233 4.44 22.85 15.91
CA VAL A 233 5.55 22.33 15.08
C VAL A 233 6.85 22.36 15.89
N ASP A 234 7.74 21.43 15.57
CA ASP A 234 9.12 21.47 16.08
C ASP A 234 9.98 22.47 15.28
N ALA A 235 11.19 22.72 15.77
CA ALA A 235 12.11 23.66 15.15
C ALA A 235 12.51 23.26 13.72
N ALA A 236 12.57 21.96 13.42
CA ALA A 236 12.92 21.47 12.10
C ALA A 236 11.81 21.79 11.07
N VAL A 237 10.56 21.56 11.44
CA VAL A 237 9.39 21.88 10.62
C VAL A 237 9.22 23.40 10.46
N ALA A 238 9.41 24.15 11.54
CA ALA A 238 9.37 25.62 11.48
C ALA A 238 10.41 26.18 10.49
N ASN A 239 11.62 25.62 10.50
CA ASN A 239 12.66 25.98 9.53
C ASN A 239 12.27 25.62 8.08
N HIS A 240 11.62 24.48 7.86
CA HIS A 240 11.10 24.13 6.54
C HIS A 240 10.02 25.10 6.02
N LEU A 241 9.15 25.59 6.90
CA LEU A 241 8.15 26.61 6.53
C LEU A 241 8.83 27.90 6.06
N VAL A 242 9.87 28.33 6.79
CA VAL A 242 10.67 29.51 6.40
C VAL A 242 11.31 29.30 5.03
N GLN A 243 11.96 28.16 4.82
CA GLN A 243 12.56 27.81 3.54
C GLN A 243 11.53 27.78 2.40
N THR A 244 10.29 27.33 2.70
CA THR A 244 9.18 27.35 1.73
C THR A 244 8.81 28.77 1.31
N VAL A 245 8.72 29.69 2.27
CA VAL A 245 8.47 31.12 2.02
C VAL A 245 9.58 31.75 1.17
N GLU A 246 10.84 31.46 1.52
CA GLU A 246 11.99 31.95 0.76
C GLU A 246 12.02 31.38 -0.66
N ALA A 247 11.77 30.09 -0.84
CA ALA A 247 11.70 29.46 -2.14
C ALA A 247 10.60 30.04 -3.02
N ALA A 248 9.41 30.29 -2.46
CA ALA A 248 8.31 30.94 -3.18
C ALA A 248 8.69 32.34 -3.67
N ARG A 249 9.39 33.12 -2.85
CA ARG A 249 9.89 34.45 -3.25
C ARG A 249 10.93 34.38 -4.37
N LEU A 250 11.84 33.42 -4.31
CA LEU A 250 12.82 33.22 -5.39
C LEU A 250 12.17 32.89 -6.73
N VAL A 251 11.00 32.26 -6.71
CA VAL A 251 10.19 31.96 -7.92
C VAL A 251 9.32 33.14 -8.34
N GLY A 252 9.27 34.21 -7.53
CA GLY A 252 8.59 35.47 -7.87
C GLY A 252 7.19 35.62 -7.26
N ALA A 253 6.86 34.91 -6.19
CA ALA A 253 5.60 35.07 -5.47
C ALA A 253 5.85 35.54 -4.03
N ASP A 254 5.19 36.60 -3.61
CA ASP A 254 5.15 37.03 -2.24
C ASP A 254 4.28 36.09 -1.39
N VAL A 255 4.70 35.81 -0.15
CA VAL A 255 3.95 34.94 0.75
C VAL A 255 3.46 35.74 1.96
N ILE A 256 2.17 35.66 2.24
CA ILE A 256 1.51 36.17 3.42
C ILE A 256 1.16 34.95 4.29
N VAL A 257 1.66 34.94 5.52
CA VAL A 257 1.37 33.86 6.47
C VAL A 257 0.23 34.30 7.40
N THR A 258 -0.78 33.44 7.56
CA THR A 258 -1.95 33.70 8.41
C THR A 258 -2.15 32.62 9.46
N GLY A 259 -2.88 32.91 10.51
CA GLY A 259 -3.25 31.92 11.53
C GLY A 259 -2.08 31.39 12.35
N LEU A 260 -1.07 32.19 12.56
CA LEU A 260 0.11 31.82 13.33
C LEU A 260 -0.24 31.63 14.80
N ALA A 261 -0.20 30.40 15.31
CA ALA A 261 -0.41 30.11 16.71
C ALA A 261 0.73 30.69 17.57
N PRO A 262 0.47 31.12 18.84
CA PRO A 262 1.49 31.68 19.72
C PRO A 262 2.71 30.78 19.92
N GLU A 263 2.49 29.47 20.01
CA GLU A 263 3.53 28.45 20.20
C GLU A 263 4.46 28.38 18.98
N LEU A 264 3.88 28.46 17.78
CA LEU A 264 4.63 28.47 16.53
C LEU A 264 5.43 29.78 16.39
N ALA A 265 4.80 30.92 16.70
CA ALA A 265 5.48 32.21 16.68
C ALA A 265 6.69 32.22 17.62
N GLN A 266 6.54 31.65 18.82
CA GLN A 266 7.65 31.55 19.81
C GLN A 266 8.77 30.62 19.28
N THR A 267 8.41 29.51 18.62
CA THR A 267 9.39 28.61 17.99
C THR A 267 10.18 29.35 16.92
N LEU A 268 9.52 30.10 16.04
CA LEU A 268 10.15 30.89 14.96
C LEU A 268 11.12 31.93 15.50
N VAL A 269 10.75 32.62 16.57
CA VAL A 269 11.64 33.59 17.26
C VAL A 269 12.85 32.86 17.84
N THR A 270 12.65 31.73 18.50
CA THR A 270 13.72 30.95 19.14
C THR A 270 14.77 30.45 18.16
N ILE A 271 14.36 30.06 16.96
CA ILE A 271 15.28 29.60 15.89
C ILE A 271 15.92 30.78 15.13
N GLY A 272 15.63 32.03 15.51
CA GLY A 272 16.25 33.22 14.94
C GLY A 272 15.74 33.61 13.55
N VAL A 273 14.47 33.25 13.21
CA VAL A 273 13.85 33.65 11.94
C VAL A 273 13.66 35.18 11.92
N ASP A 274 14.12 35.82 10.87
CA ASP A 274 13.84 37.24 10.61
C ASP A 274 12.37 37.40 10.17
N LEU A 275 11.51 37.60 11.18
CA LEU A 275 10.07 37.82 10.96
C LEU A 275 9.78 39.11 10.18
N GLY A 276 10.71 40.06 10.12
CA GLY A 276 10.60 41.26 9.29
C GLY A 276 10.57 40.95 7.78
N LYS A 277 11.04 39.78 7.40
CA LYS A 277 10.96 39.29 6.02
C LYS A 277 9.69 38.50 5.72
N MET A 278 8.85 38.20 6.71
CA MET A 278 7.60 37.44 6.51
C MET A 278 6.42 38.42 6.74
N ALA A 279 5.60 38.61 5.69
CA ALA A 279 4.33 39.27 5.87
C ALA A 279 3.40 38.35 6.67
N THR A 280 2.98 38.79 7.85
CA THR A 280 2.10 38.02 8.74
C THR A 280 0.82 38.78 9.01
N VAL A 281 -0.33 38.10 8.94
CA VAL A 281 -1.66 38.64 9.22
C VAL A 281 -2.39 37.66 10.13
N GLY A 282 -3.27 38.18 11.01
CA GLY A 282 -3.86 37.38 12.09
C GLY A 282 -4.71 36.21 11.61
N ASP A 283 -5.47 36.39 10.54
CA ASP A 283 -6.40 35.38 10.01
C ASP A 283 -6.41 35.34 8.48
N LEU A 284 -7.05 34.28 7.93
CA LEU A 284 -7.14 34.06 6.49
C LEU A 284 -7.85 35.19 5.76
N GLN A 285 -8.90 35.77 6.35
CA GLN A 285 -9.64 36.87 5.71
C GLN A 285 -8.73 38.08 5.51
N GLY A 286 -8.05 38.52 6.57
CA GLY A 286 -7.10 39.60 6.49
C GLY A 286 -5.95 39.35 5.52
N GLY A 287 -5.50 38.09 5.46
CA GLY A 287 -4.47 37.66 4.51
C GLY A 287 -4.94 37.78 3.05
N ILE A 288 -6.19 37.44 2.75
CA ILE A 288 -6.76 37.59 1.41
C ILE A 288 -6.90 39.09 1.08
N GLU A 289 -7.40 39.90 1.99
CA GLU A 289 -7.54 41.35 1.78
C GLU A 289 -6.18 42.03 1.51
N GLU A 290 -5.14 41.62 2.21
CA GLU A 290 -3.78 42.16 1.98
C GLU A 290 -3.22 41.66 0.62
N ALA A 291 -3.44 40.40 0.27
CA ALA A 291 -3.06 39.85 -1.03
C ALA A 291 -3.76 40.59 -2.17
N GLU A 292 -5.04 40.90 -2.01
CA GLU A 292 -5.80 41.69 -2.99
C GLU A 292 -5.23 43.09 -3.19
N LYS A 293 -4.84 43.75 -2.11
CA LYS A 293 -4.16 45.07 -2.17
C LYS A 293 -2.83 44.98 -2.92
N LEU A 294 -2.00 43.99 -2.63
CA LEU A 294 -0.72 43.79 -3.31
C LEU A 294 -0.91 43.52 -4.81
N LEU A 295 -2.00 42.88 -5.19
CA LEU A 295 -2.35 42.60 -6.59
C LEU A 295 -3.08 43.78 -7.28
N GLY A 296 -3.41 44.84 -6.54
CA GLY A 296 -4.11 46.02 -7.06
C GLY A 296 -5.62 45.83 -7.24
N TYR A 297 -6.22 44.81 -6.60
CA TYR A 297 -7.67 44.63 -6.59
C TYR A 297 -8.33 45.68 -5.68
N LYS A 298 -9.50 46.15 -6.12
CA LYS A 298 -10.39 47.00 -5.30
C LYS A 298 -11.72 46.29 -5.14
N VAL A 299 -12.11 46.02 -3.89
CA VAL A 299 -13.46 45.54 -3.59
C VAL A 299 -14.41 46.71 -3.64
N VAL A 300 -15.39 46.69 -4.55
CA VAL A 300 -16.43 47.69 -4.68
C VAL A 300 -17.77 47.05 -4.31
N LEU A 301 -18.48 47.67 -3.36
CA LEU A 301 -19.85 47.29 -3.08
C LEU A 301 -20.74 47.69 -4.25
N VAL A 302 -21.26 46.72 -4.99
CA VAL A 302 -22.28 46.95 -6.04
C VAL A 302 -23.64 47.01 -5.31
N PRO A 303 -24.38 48.14 -5.43
CA PRO A 303 -25.75 48.24 -4.90
C PRO A 303 -26.62 47.11 -5.48
N ARG A 304 -27.32 46.38 -4.61
CA ARG A 304 -28.34 45.45 -5.06
C ARG A 304 -29.39 46.22 -5.81
N GLU A 305 -29.51 46.06 -7.12
CA GLU A 305 -30.70 46.48 -7.84
C GLU A 305 -31.90 45.74 -7.21
N GLU A 306 -32.82 46.51 -6.64
CA GLU A 306 -34.12 46.00 -6.21
C GLU A 306 -34.76 45.34 -7.43
N ARG A 307 -34.89 44.00 -7.39
CA ARG A 307 -35.75 43.31 -8.34
C ARG A 307 -37.18 43.78 -8.03
N VAL A 308 -37.64 44.76 -8.77
CA VAL A 308 -39.05 45.10 -8.85
C VAL A 308 -39.73 43.87 -9.47
N GLY A 309 -40.68 43.28 -8.68
CA GLY A 309 -41.41 42.09 -8.96
C GLY A 309 -42.40 42.15 -10.11
#